data_cdd176801ff60466c752044f696a83af
#
_entry.id   cdd176801ff60466c752044f696a83af
#
_cell.length_a   1.000
_cell.length_b   1.000
_cell.length_c   1.000
_cell.angle_alpha   90.00
_cell.angle_beta   90.00
_cell.angle_gamma   90.00
#
_symmetry.space_group_name_H-M   'P 1'
#
loop_
_entity.id
_entity.type
_entity.pdbx_description
1 polymer ?
#
loop_
_entity_poly.entity_id
_entity_poly.type
_entity_poly.pdbx_seq_one_letter_code
_entity_poly.pdbx_strand_id
1 'polypeptide(L)'
;QVPFSSINYGTDTSPEGRMVIECILKAEDAGLGNGETPIFPIHIFKVKEGVNYNPEDPNYDLFKLACRVSAKRLFPNFSFLDAPFNLQYYKEGDYNSEVAYMGCRTRVMSNNYDRSREVTCGRGNLSFTSVNLPRLAIKANGNVDFFFEQLDRMLDLVCDQLMARYKIQAAKKVRNYPFLMGQGVWLDSDKLGPNDEVGEVLKHGTLTVGFIGLAETLVALTGKHHGESEESQKLGLRIVEHMRKRCDDEAAKTHLNFTLIATPAEGLSGRFVALDRKKYGVIKGVTDREYYANSFHVPVYFPIKAFRKIELEAPYHSFTNAGHITYVELDGDTCKNLEAFETIIRFMHDKGVGYGSINHPLDRDPVCGYVGVINGQCPRCGRKEGEAVSQETLKMLRRKYPHMPNCCR
;
A
#
# COMPACT_ATOMS: atom_id res chain seq x y z
N GLN A 1 2.97 -0.71 22.03
CA GLN A 1 2.83 -0.75 20.57
C GLN A 1 1.53 -0.04 20.19
N VAL A 2 1.61 0.92 19.30
CA VAL A 2 0.43 1.65 18.80
C VAL A 2 -0.13 0.86 17.62
N PRO A 3 -1.43 0.47 17.61
CA PRO A 3 -2.04 -0.18 16.47
C PRO A 3 -2.23 0.82 15.32
N PHE A 4 -1.89 0.40 14.11
CA PHE A 4 -2.24 1.12 12.89
C PHE A 4 -3.60 0.65 12.43
N SER A 5 -4.52 1.56 12.21
CA SER A 5 -5.89 1.26 11.78
C SER A 5 -6.16 1.80 10.38
N SER A 6 -7.08 1.14 9.69
CA SER A 6 -7.65 1.61 8.42
C SER A 6 -9.15 1.35 8.40
N ILE A 7 -9.89 2.17 7.68
CA ILE A 7 -11.33 2.02 7.45
C ILE A 7 -11.61 2.01 5.95
N ASN A 8 -12.45 1.06 5.51
CA ASN A 8 -12.90 0.93 4.13
C ASN A 8 -14.40 1.26 4.09
N TYR A 9 -14.81 2.16 3.21
CA TYR A 9 -16.19 2.64 3.13
C TYR A 9 -16.50 3.19 1.73
N GLY A 10 -17.76 3.51 1.44
CA GLY A 10 -18.18 4.13 0.19
C GLY A 10 -19.33 3.42 -0.53
N THR A 11 -19.57 2.14 -0.26
CA THR A 11 -20.52 1.30 -1.02
C THR A 11 -21.89 1.13 -0.39
N ASP A 12 -22.08 1.45 0.89
CA ASP A 12 -23.39 1.36 1.53
C ASP A 12 -24.31 2.49 1.02
N THR A 13 -25.41 2.10 0.37
CA THR A 13 -26.40 3.01 -0.23
C THR A 13 -27.63 3.26 0.66
N SER A 14 -27.70 2.62 1.84
CA SER A 14 -28.75 2.89 2.82
C SER A 14 -28.65 4.34 3.34
N PRO A 15 -29.76 4.96 3.76
CA PRO A 15 -29.73 6.30 4.33
C PRO A 15 -28.74 6.44 5.50
N GLU A 16 -28.68 5.44 6.37
CA GLU A 16 -27.78 5.38 7.50
C GLU A 16 -26.32 5.23 7.07
N GLY A 17 -26.04 4.32 6.13
CA GLY A 17 -24.69 4.11 5.58
C GLY A 17 -24.17 5.35 4.86
N ARG A 18 -24.99 6.01 4.04
CA ARG A 18 -24.65 7.26 3.37
C ARG A 18 -24.33 8.37 4.40
N MET A 19 -25.14 8.49 5.45
CA MET A 19 -24.90 9.45 6.53
C MET A 19 -23.55 9.20 7.22
N VAL A 20 -23.22 7.95 7.52
CA VAL A 20 -21.94 7.57 8.13
C VAL A 20 -20.78 7.91 7.19
N ILE A 21 -20.86 7.55 5.91
CA ILE A 21 -19.83 7.86 4.90
C ILE A 21 -19.61 9.38 4.80
N GLU A 22 -20.68 10.15 4.72
CA GLU A 22 -20.60 11.61 4.66
C GLU A 22 -19.97 12.22 5.92
N CYS A 23 -20.34 11.74 7.11
CA CYS A 23 -19.75 12.18 8.37
C CYS A 23 -18.27 11.87 8.47
N ILE A 24 -17.83 10.68 8.04
CA ILE A 24 -16.42 10.29 8.01
C ILE A 24 -15.63 11.24 7.09
N LEU A 25 -16.13 11.49 5.88
CA LEU A 25 -15.48 12.40 4.93
C LEU A 25 -15.42 13.84 5.43
N LYS A 26 -16.49 14.33 6.05
CA LYS A 26 -16.52 15.67 6.65
C LYS A 26 -15.58 15.80 7.85
N ALA A 27 -15.46 14.76 8.67
CA ALA A 27 -14.52 14.74 9.79
C ALA A 27 -13.07 14.78 9.30
N GLU A 28 -12.74 14.01 8.26
CA GLU A 28 -11.43 14.05 7.61
C GLU A 28 -11.14 15.42 7.01
N ASP A 29 -12.12 16.02 6.31
CA ASP A 29 -12.01 17.37 5.75
C ASP A 29 -11.76 18.45 6.82
N ALA A 30 -12.39 18.34 7.98
CA ALA A 30 -12.18 19.24 9.10
C ALA A 30 -10.79 19.08 9.72
N GLY A 31 -10.24 17.88 9.75
CA GLY A 31 -8.97 17.56 10.38
C GLY A 31 -9.07 17.44 11.91
N LEU A 32 -7.90 17.31 12.55
CA LEU A 32 -7.79 17.27 14.01
C LEU A 32 -8.03 18.65 14.63
N GLY A 33 -7.98 18.73 15.97
CA GLY A 33 -8.41 19.89 16.75
C GLY A 33 -7.86 21.27 16.34
N ASN A 34 -6.70 21.33 15.67
CA ASN A 34 -6.16 22.56 15.08
C ASN A 34 -6.20 22.53 13.53
N GLY A 35 -6.96 21.65 12.91
CA GLY A 35 -7.05 21.49 11.47
C GLY A 35 -5.90 20.70 10.83
N GLU A 36 -5.11 19.95 11.63
CA GLU A 36 -4.08 19.05 11.10
C GLU A 36 -4.71 17.89 10.33
N THR A 37 -4.01 17.43 9.27
CA THR A 37 -4.41 16.22 8.58
C THR A 37 -4.19 15.00 9.48
N PRO A 38 -5.21 14.19 9.75
CA PRO A 38 -5.05 12.94 10.48
C PRO A 38 -4.25 11.94 9.63
N ILE A 39 -3.43 11.12 10.28
CA ILE A 39 -2.66 10.06 9.60
C ILE A 39 -3.38 8.72 9.77
N PHE A 40 -4.04 8.51 10.90
CA PHE A 40 -4.78 7.30 11.22
C PHE A 40 -6.18 7.63 11.75
N PRO A 41 -7.16 6.81 11.42
CA PRO A 41 -7.11 5.63 10.54
C PRO A 41 -6.78 6.01 9.10
N ILE A 42 -6.15 5.09 8.34
CA ILE A 42 -6.02 5.26 6.89
C ILE A 42 -7.41 5.12 6.27
N HIS A 43 -7.86 6.15 5.60
CA HIS A 43 -9.16 6.19 4.94
C HIS A 43 -9.07 5.60 3.53
N ILE A 44 -9.96 4.66 3.21
CA ILE A 44 -10.01 3.95 1.93
C ILE A 44 -11.44 4.03 1.41
N PHE A 45 -11.63 4.79 0.33
CA PHE A 45 -12.92 4.92 -0.33
C PHE A 45 -13.04 3.86 -1.43
N LYS A 46 -14.04 2.99 -1.32
CA LYS A 46 -14.33 1.96 -2.31
C LYS A 46 -15.13 2.55 -3.46
N VAL A 47 -14.62 2.38 -4.68
CA VAL A 47 -15.25 2.81 -5.93
C VAL A 47 -15.85 1.61 -6.64
N LYS A 48 -17.12 1.73 -7.06
CA LYS A 48 -17.85 0.67 -7.78
C LYS A 48 -18.84 1.29 -8.77
N GLU A 49 -18.81 0.85 -10.03
CA GLU A 49 -19.83 1.17 -11.01
C GLU A 49 -21.22 0.68 -10.54
N GLY A 50 -22.24 1.49 -10.78
CA GLY A 50 -23.60 1.24 -10.30
C GLY A 50 -23.84 1.61 -8.83
N VAL A 51 -22.80 2.02 -8.10
CA VAL A 51 -22.90 2.42 -6.69
C VAL A 51 -22.49 3.88 -6.47
N ASN A 52 -21.32 4.31 -6.98
CA ASN A 52 -20.81 5.65 -6.71
C ASN A 52 -19.92 6.23 -7.83
N TYR A 53 -19.72 5.53 -8.94
CA TYR A 53 -18.78 5.94 -9.99
C TYR A 53 -19.42 6.84 -11.04
N ASN A 54 -20.64 6.52 -11.50
CA ASN A 54 -21.35 7.25 -12.55
C ASN A 54 -22.26 8.32 -11.96
N PRO A 55 -22.59 9.39 -12.71
CA PRO A 55 -23.44 10.48 -12.23
C PRO A 55 -24.82 10.06 -11.73
N GLU A 56 -25.38 8.98 -12.27
CA GLU A 56 -26.66 8.39 -11.89
C GLU A 56 -26.61 7.45 -10.68
N ASP A 57 -25.41 7.12 -10.21
CA ASP A 57 -25.24 6.17 -9.11
C ASP A 57 -25.68 6.80 -7.77
N PRO A 58 -26.26 6.00 -6.84
CA PRO A 58 -26.85 6.52 -5.61
C PRO A 58 -25.87 7.23 -4.66
N ASN A 59 -24.58 6.87 -4.69
CA ASN A 59 -23.53 7.46 -3.87
C ASN A 59 -22.54 8.32 -4.68
N TYR A 60 -22.91 8.78 -5.87
CA TYR A 60 -22.03 9.59 -6.72
C TYR A 60 -21.58 10.89 -6.03
N ASP A 61 -22.47 11.56 -5.32
CA ASP A 61 -22.17 12.76 -4.55
C ASP A 61 -21.10 12.50 -3.47
N LEU A 62 -21.11 11.32 -2.86
CA LEU A 62 -20.10 10.92 -1.86
C LEU A 62 -18.74 10.62 -2.52
N PHE A 63 -18.71 10.08 -3.74
CA PHE A 63 -17.49 9.97 -4.53
C PHE A 63 -16.89 11.35 -4.86
N LYS A 64 -17.71 12.30 -5.27
CA LYS A 64 -17.28 13.69 -5.51
C LYS A 64 -16.73 14.33 -4.22
N LEU A 65 -17.39 14.08 -3.09
CA LEU A 65 -16.91 14.52 -1.78
C LEU A 65 -15.57 13.87 -1.42
N ALA A 66 -15.42 12.56 -1.64
CA ALA A 66 -14.17 11.84 -1.39
C ALA A 66 -13.00 12.40 -2.22
N CYS A 67 -13.20 12.69 -3.52
CA CYS A 67 -12.20 13.33 -4.37
C CYS A 67 -11.78 14.71 -3.83
N ARG A 68 -12.74 15.53 -3.40
CA ARG A 68 -12.47 16.85 -2.81
C ARG A 68 -11.67 16.75 -1.51
N VAL A 69 -12.05 15.82 -0.63
CA VAL A 69 -11.36 15.61 0.65
C VAL A 69 -9.95 15.10 0.42
N SER A 70 -9.77 14.12 -0.47
CA SER A 70 -8.45 13.58 -0.80
C SER A 70 -7.53 14.64 -1.43
N ALA A 71 -8.05 15.49 -2.30
CA ALA A 71 -7.30 16.61 -2.87
C ALA A 71 -6.79 17.61 -1.83
N LYS A 72 -7.44 17.69 -0.65
CA LYS A 72 -7.07 18.59 0.46
C LYS A 72 -6.22 17.91 1.53
N ARG A 73 -6.47 16.61 1.78
CA ARG A 73 -5.99 15.90 2.99
C ARG A 73 -5.09 14.71 2.71
N LEU A 74 -4.82 14.34 1.45
CA LEU A 74 -4.14 13.11 1.01
C LEU A 74 -4.99 11.84 1.17
N PHE A 75 -6.00 11.84 2.02
CA PHE A 75 -6.96 10.76 2.22
C PHE A 75 -8.39 11.23 1.89
N PRO A 76 -9.29 10.30 1.49
CA PRO A 76 -9.08 8.86 1.36
C PRO A 76 -8.22 8.47 0.15
N ASN A 77 -7.57 7.29 0.23
CA ASN A 77 -7.12 6.53 -0.92
C ASN A 77 -8.31 5.87 -1.61
N PHE A 78 -8.14 5.40 -2.85
CA PHE A 78 -9.23 4.82 -3.64
C PHE A 78 -8.99 3.34 -3.92
N SER A 79 -9.96 2.50 -3.59
CA SER A 79 -9.99 1.07 -3.89
C SER A 79 -11.01 0.80 -4.97
N PHE A 80 -10.61 0.16 -6.07
CA PHE A 80 -11.46 -0.08 -7.23
C PHE A 80 -11.97 -1.52 -7.22
N LEU A 81 -13.26 -1.69 -6.95
CA LEU A 81 -13.91 -3.01 -6.92
C LEU A 81 -14.11 -3.57 -8.31
N ASP A 82 -14.16 -2.73 -9.35
CA ASP A 82 -14.33 -3.12 -10.74
C ASP A 82 -13.05 -3.67 -11.38
N ALA A 83 -11.88 -3.54 -10.74
CA ALA A 83 -10.68 -4.21 -11.22
C ALA A 83 -10.93 -5.73 -11.32
N PRO A 84 -10.61 -6.40 -12.46
CA PRO A 84 -11.03 -7.79 -12.71
C PRO A 84 -10.68 -8.78 -11.59
N PHE A 85 -9.49 -8.62 -10.99
CA PHE A 85 -9.03 -9.46 -9.89
C PHE A 85 -9.71 -9.17 -8.54
N ASN A 86 -10.50 -8.08 -8.43
CA ASN A 86 -11.39 -7.77 -7.30
C ASN A 86 -12.83 -8.15 -7.64
N LEU A 87 -13.29 -7.80 -8.84
CA LEU A 87 -14.65 -8.03 -9.31
C LEU A 87 -15.05 -9.52 -9.30
N GLN A 88 -14.08 -10.43 -9.51
CA GLN A 88 -14.33 -11.88 -9.47
C GLN A 88 -14.91 -12.38 -8.14
N TYR A 89 -14.71 -11.65 -7.04
CA TYR A 89 -15.23 -11.99 -5.71
C TYR A 89 -16.54 -11.27 -5.38
N TYR A 90 -16.81 -10.17 -6.06
CA TYR A 90 -17.94 -9.29 -5.76
C TYR A 90 -19.28 -9.98 -5.98
N LYS A 91 -20.17 -9.86 -4.98
CA LYS A 91 -21.57 -10.30 -5.05
C LYS A 91 -22.45 -9.13 -4.60
N GLU A 92 -23.39 -8.75 -5.43
CA GLU A 92 -24.32 -7.67 -5.13
C GLU A 92 -25.09 -7.97 -3.82
N GLY A 93 -25.15 -6.99 -2.94
CA GLY A 93 -25.79 -7.11 -1.63
C GLY A 93 -25.02 -7.87 -0.56
N ASP A 94 -23.83 -8.41 -0.86
CA ASP A 94 -22.95 -9.07 0.12
C ASP A 94 -21.67 -8.26 0.34
N TYR A 95 -21.66 -7.40 1.33
CA TYR A 95 -20.49 -6.57 1.68
C TYR A 95 -19.24 -7.37 2.09
N ASN A 96 -19.40 -8.65 2.52
CA ASN A 96 -18.27 -9.52 2.82
C ASN A 96 -17.52 -9.96 1.56
N SER A 97 -18.18 -9.92 0.41
CA SER A 97 -17.58 -10.22 -0.89
C SER A 97 -16.73 -9.07 -1.45
N GLU A 98 -16.83 -7.88 -0.88
CA GLU A 98 -16.07 -6.72 -1.28
C GLU A 98 -14.64 -6.80 -0.76
N VAL A 99 -13.66 -6.58 -1.65
CA VAL A 99 -12.28 -6.46 -1.21
C VAL A 99 -12.13 -5.26 -0.27
N ALA A 100 -11.33 -5.46 0.78
CA ALA A 100 -10.87 -4.37 1.63
C ALA A 100 -9.34 -4.38 1.70
N TYR A 101 -8.74 -3.20 1.63
CA TYR A 101 -7.32 -3.03 1.81
C TYR A 101 -7.01 -2.68 3.26
N MET A 102 -5.88 -3.16 3.75
CA MET A 102 -5.40 -2.91 5.12
C MET A 102 -4.13 -2.08 5.06
N GLY A 103 -4.12 -0.98 5.81
CA GLY A 103 -2.99 -0.06 5.85
C GLY A 103 -2.64 0.48 4.46
N CYS A 104 -1.35 0.47 4.12
CA CYS A 104 -0.85 1.08 2.91
C CYS A 104 -1.26 0.34 1.63
N ARG A 105 -1.36 -1.01 1.64
CA ARG A 105 -1.61 -1.79 0.43
C ARG A 105 -1.99 -3.25 0.62
N THR A 106 -2.01 -3.79 1.84
CA THR A 106 -2.24 -5.22 2.07
C THR A 106 -3.65 -5.62 1.66
N ARG A 107 -3.75 -6.72 0.95
CA ARG A 107 -5.00 -7.32 0.45
C ARG A 107 -5.05 -8.80 0.83
N VAL A 108 -6.16 -9.24 1.39
CA VAL A 108 -6.43 -10.65 1.69
C VAL A 108 -7.81 -10.96 1.15
N MET A 109 -7.90 -11.86 0.18
CA MET A 109 -9.18 -12.20 -0.45
C MET A 109 -9.29 -13.70 -0.76
N SER A 110 -8.46 -14.25 -1.66
CA SER A 110 -8.47 -15.68 -1.98
C SER A 110 -8.17 -16.54 -0.74
N ASN A 111 -8.78 -17.71 -0.65
CA ASN A 111 -8.59 -18.65 0.44
C ASN A 111 -8.45 -20.09 -0.10
N ASN A 112 -7.21 -20.53 -0.30
CA ASN A 112 -6.92 -21.87 -0.80
C ASN A 112 -7.27 -22.99 0.20
N TYR A 113 -7.24 -22.66 1.49
CA TYR A 113 -7.63 -23.60 2.54
C TYR A 113 -9.16 -23.83 2.55
N ASP A 114 -9.93 -22.75 2.33
CA ASP A 114 -11.40 -22.84 2.29
C ASP A 114 -11.96 -21.89 1.21
N ARG A 115 -12.23 -22.46 0.04
CA ARG A 115 -12.76 -21.73 -1.12
C ARG A 115 -14.19 -21.19 -0.93
N SER A 116 -14.93 -21.65 0.07
CA SER A 116 -16.25 -21.13 0.39
C SER A 116 -16.20 -19.79 1.14
N ARG A 117 -15.02 -19.43 1.68
CA ARG A 117 -14.79 -18.22 2.50
C ARG A 117 -13.63 -17.38 1.94
N GLU A 118 -13.79 -16.95 0.69
CA GLU A 118 -12.92 -15.99 0.02
C GLU A 118 -13.37 -14.57 0.38
N VAL A 119 -13.03 -14.16 1.59
CA VAL A 119 -13.40 -12.87 2.18
C VAL A 119 -12.19 -12.21 2.84
N THR A 120 -12.24 -10.88 3.04
CA THR A 120 -11.21 -10.17 3.82
C THR A 120 -11.47 -10.27 5.32
N CYS A 121 -12.74 -10.23 5.74
CA CYS A 121 -13.15 -10.15 7.15
C CYS A 121 -12.67 -11.37 7.96
N GLY A 122 -12.18 -11.12 9.17
CA GLY A 122 -11.69 -12.17 10.08
C GLY A 122 -10.38 -12.84 9.66
N ARG A 123 -9.66 -12.28 8.69
CA ARG A 123 -8.42 -12.82 8.14
C ARG A 123 -7.32 -11.76 8.09
N GLY A 124 -6.09 -12.19 7.85
CA GLY A 124 -4.95 -11.27 7.73
C GLY A 124 -3.68 -11.94 7.24
N ASN A 125 -2.64 -11.16 7.08
CA ASN A 125 -1.30 -11.64 6.75
C ASN A 125 -0.60 -12.12 8.01
N LEU A 126 -0.14 -13.38 8.03
CA LEU A 126 0.59 -13.98 9.15
C LEU A 126 2.05 -13.56 9.18
N SER A 127 2.66 -13.51 8.01
CA SER A 127 4.06 -13.15 7.85
C SER A 127 4.36 -12.82 6.39
N PHE A 128 5.31 -11.89 6.18
CA PHE A 128 5.86 -11.67 4.85
C PHE A 128 7.39 -11.55 4.87
N THR A 129 8.03 -11.87 3.75
CA THR A 129 9.47 -11.75 3.53
C THR A 129 9.72 -11.18 2.14
N SER A 130 10.53 -10.12 2.07
CA SER A 130 10.78 -9.40 0.83
C SER A 130 12.12 -9.78 0.20
N VAL A 131 12.08 -10.09 -1.09
CA VAL A 131 13.26 -10.36 -1.91
C VAL A 131 13.92 -9.06 -2.33
N ASN A 132 15.25 -8.98 -2.18
CA ASN A 132 16.07 -7.92 -2.75
C ASN A 132 16.39 -8.26 -4.21
N LEU A 133 15.51 -7.87 -5.14
CA LEU A 133 15.69 -8.15 -6.58
C LEU A 133 16.94 -7.50 -7.16
N PRO A 134 17.29 -6.21 -6.85
CA PRO A 134 18.52 -5.60 -7.36
C PRO A 134 19.78 -6.40 -7.07
N ARG A 135 19.90 -6.98 -5.88
CA ARG A 135 21.06 -7.82 -5.52
C ARG A 135 21.20 -9.04 -6.43
N LEU A 136 20.10 -9.68 -6.80
CA LEU A 136 20.10 -10.82 -7.71
C LEU A 136 20.54 -10.38 -9.11
N ALA A 137 20.05 -9.22 -9.56
CA ALA A 137 20.39 -8.66 -10.88
C ALA A 137 21.86 -8.23 -10.96
N ILE A 138 22.42 -7.59 -9.91
CA ILE A 138 23.84 -7.26 -9.83
C ILE A 138 24.69 -8.52 -9.96
N LYS A 139 24.32 -9.61 -9.27
CA LYS A 139 25.02 -10.89 -9.35
C LYS A 139 24.91 -11.53 -10.74
N ALA A 140 23.76 -11.34 -11.40
CA ALA A 140 23.51 -11.89 -12.72
C ALA A 140 24.30 -11.18 -13.83
N ASN A 141 24.75 -9.93 -13.59
CA ASN A 141 25.60 -9.18 -14.52
C ASN A 141 25.09 -9.20 -15.97
N GLY A 142 23.80 -8.88 -16.16
CA GLY A 142 23.15 -8.87 -17.47
C GLY A 142 22.66 -10.23 -17.98
N ASN A 143 22.99 -11.34 -17.33
CA ASN A 143 22.49 -12.66 -17.71
C ASN A 143 21.09 -12.91 -17.10
N VAL A 144 20.06 -12.76 -17.95
CA VAL A 144 18.66 -12.89 -17.53
C VAL A 144 18.31 -14.31 -17.09
N ASP A 145 18.83 -15.34 -17.75
CA ASP A 145 18.53 -16.73 -17.38
C ASP A 145 19.13 -17.06 -16.01
N PHE A 146 20.36 -16.65 -15.76
CA PHE A 146 21.00 -16.79 -14.45
C PHE A 146 20.28 -15.98 -13.37
N PHE A 147 19.72 -14.81 -13.71
CA PHE A 147 18.89 -14.05 -12.78
C PHE A 147 17.66 -14.86 -12.33
N PHE A 148 16.94 -15.50 -13.26
CA PHE A 148 15.77 -16.32 -12.92
C PHE A 148 16.16 -17.55 -12.10
N GLU A 149 17.28 -18.20 -12.40
CA GLU A 149 17.80 -19.30 -11.58
C GLU A 149 18.08 -18.86 -10.13
N GLN A 150 18.71 -17.69 -9.95
CA GLN A 150 18.96 -17.14 -8.61
C GLN A 150 17.67 -16.70 -7.93
N LEU A 151 16.67 -16.20 -8.67
CA LEU A 151 15.37 -15.84 -8.17
C LEU A 151 14.63 -17.07 -7.64
N ASP A 152 14.62 -18.17 -8.38
CA ASP A 152 13.98 -19.43 -7.95
C ASP A 152 14.58 -19.96 -6.64
N ARG A 153 15.91 -20.01 -6.54
CA ARG A 153 16.60 -20.38 -5.29
C ARG A 153 16.24 -19.48 -4.11
N MET A 154 16.08 -18.18 -4.37
CA MET A 154 15.68 -17.22 -3.34
C MET A 154 14.22 -17.42 -2.94
N LEU A 155 13.33 -17.71 -3.88
CA LEU A 155 11.92 -17.97 -3.62
C LEU A 155 11.73 -19.25 -2.81
N ASP A 156 12.50 -20.32 -3.09
CA ASP A 156 12.52 -21.53 -2.27
C ASP A 156 12.88 -21.21 -0.81
N LEU A 157 13.98 -20.46 -0.61
CA LEU A 157 14.42 -20.05 0.72
C LEU A 157 13.35 -19.20 1.46
N VAL A 158 12.67 -18.30 0.74
CA VAL A 158 11.61 -17.46 1.32
C VAL A 158 10.40 -18.30 1.70
N CYS A 159 9.97 -19.25 0.86
CA CYS A 159 8.87 -20.15 1.17
C CYS A 159 9.19 -21.03 2.40
N ASP A 160 10.40 -21.59 2.48
CA ASP A 160 10.84 -22.36 3.65
C ASP A 160 10.85 -21.52 4.91
N GLN A 161 11.31 -20.27 4.85
CA GLN A 161 11.30 -19.35 5.99
C GLN A 161 9.86 -19.01 6.44
N LEU A 162 8.96 -18.74 5.50
CA LEU A 162 7.56 -18.47 5.80
C LEU A 162 6.88 -19.68 6.44
N MET A 163 7.16 -20.88 5.93
CA MET A 163 6.66 -22.12 6.50
C MET A 163 7.19 -22.36 7.93
N ALA A 164 8.48 -22.09 8.17
CA ALA A 164 9.06 -22.20 9.51
C ALA A 164 8.37 -21.26 10.51
N ARG A 165 8.11 -19.99 10.09
CA ARG A 165 7.36 -19.03 10.92
C ARG A 165 5.91 -19.46 11.14
N TYR A 166 5.24 -19.99 10.13
CA TYR A 166 3.90 -20.53 10.27
C TYR A 166 3.84 -21.64 11.34
N LYS A 167 4.76 -22.61 11.31
CA LYS A 167 4.82 -23.69 12.30
C LYS A 167 4.99 -23.15 13.72
N ILE A 168 5.83 -22.13 13.91
CA ILE A 168 6.04 -21.51 15.23
C ILE A 168 4.75 -20.81 15.71
N GLN A 169 4.04 -20.13 14.83
CA GLN A 169 2.78 -19.44 15.15
C GLN A 169 1.65 -20.45 15.40
N ALA A 170 1.56 -21.48 14.58
CA ALA A 170 0.52 -22.52 14.66
C ALA A 170 0.53 -23.30 15.98
N ALA A 171 1.71 -23.51 16.57
CA ALA A 171 1.89 -24.16 17.87
C ALA A 171 1.55 -23.26 19.08
N LYS A 172 1.17 -21.99 18.85
CA LYS A 172 0.71 -21.11 19.93
C LYS A 172 -0.73 -21.42 20.29
N LYS A 173 -1.12 -21.02 21.51
CA LYS A 173 -2.47 -21.22 22.05
C LYS A 173 -3.30 -19.96 21.93
N VAL A 174 -4.62 -20.10 21.94
CA VAL A 174 -5.59 -18.97 21.92
C VAL A 174 -5.22 -17.90 22.95
N ARG A 175 -4.86 -18.28 24.16
CA ARG A 175 -4.45 -17.35 25.24
C ARG A 175 -3.22 -16.49 24.91
N ASN A 176 -2.43 -16.85 23.89
CA ASN A 176 -1.31 -16.02 23.41
C ASN A 176 -1.78 -14.89 22.49
N TYR A 177 -3.02 -14.96 22.02
CA TYR A 177 -3.66 -13.98 21.14
C TYR A 177 -5.01 -13.54 21.71
N PRO A 178 -5.04 -12.88 22.89
CA PRO A 178 -6.27 -12.64 23.65
C PRO A 178 -7.29 -11.79 22.90
N PHE A 179 -6.84 -10.89 22.02
CA PHE A 179 -7.73 -10.08 21.21
C PHE A 179 -8.19 -10.83 19.94
N LEU A 180 -7.26 -11.24 19.09
CA LEU A 180 -7.60 -11.83 17.78
C LEU A 180 -8.36 -13.16 17.90
N MET A 181 -7.91 -14.02 18.81
CA MET A 181 -8.46 -15.37 18.97
C MET A 181 -9.45 -15.43 20.13
N GLY A 182 -9.11 -14.78 21.25
CA GLY A 182 -9.92 -14.87 22.47
C GLY A 182 -11.24 -14.12 22.41
N GLN A 183 -11.41 -13.19 21.46
CA GLN A 183 -12.65 -12.43 21.24
C GLN A 183 -13.37 -12.82 19.93
N GLY A 184 -12.96 -13.91 19.27
CA GLY A 184 -13.62 -14.37 18.04
C GLY A 184 -13.41 -13.46 16.83
N VAL A 185 -12.38 -12.59 16.82
CA VAL A 185 -12.12 -11.67 15.71
C VAL A 185 -11.55 -12.40 14.50
N TRP A 186 -10.69 -13.41 14.74
CA TRP A 186 -10.15 -14.25 13.68
C TRP A 186 -11.15 -15.33 13.27
N LEU A 187 -11.24 -15.58 11.98
CA LEU A 187 -12.17 -16.57 11.41
C LEU A 187 -12.04 -17.94 12.09
N ASP A 188 -13.17 -18.51 12.55
CA ASP A 188 -13.29 -19.77 13.28
C ASP A 188 -12.61 -19.81 14.68
N SER A 189 -12.04 -18.72 15.18
CA SER A 189 -11.40 -18.71 16.49
C SER A 189 -12.38 -18.88 17.65
N ASP A 190 -13.66 -18.59 17.44
CA ASP A 190 -14.77 -18.82 18.36
C ASP A 190 -15.02 -20.31 18.68
N LYS A 191 -14.52 -21.21 17.80
CA LYS A 191 -14.60 -22.66 17.97
C LYS A 191 -13.51 -23.22 18.89
N LEU A 192 -12.54 -22.41 19.31
CA LEU A 192 -11.38 -22.81 20.07
C LEU A 192 -11.48 -22.39 21.54
N GLY A 193 -11.02 -23.29 22.43
CA GLY A 193 -10.84 -22.96 23.85
C GLY A 193 -9.49 -22.26 24.13
N PRO A 194 -9.32 -21.62 25.30
CA PRO A 194 -8.12 -20.84 25.64
C PRO A 194 -6.78 -21.59 25.56
N ASN A 195 -6.81 -22.90 25.73
CA ASN A 195 -5.63 -23.77 25.71
C ASN A 195 -5.40 -24.53 24.42
N ASP A 196 -6.31 -24.36 23.43
CA ASP A 196 -6.17 -24.99 22.13
C ASP A 196 -5.10 -24.30 21.28
N GLU A 197 -4.43 -25.07 20.43
CA GLU A 197 -3.50 -24.53 19.45
C GLU A 197 -4.27 -23.83 18.32
N VAL A 198 -3.71 -22.73 17.79
CA VAL A 198 -4.37 -21.91 16.76
C VAL A 198 -4.08 -22.38 15.33
N GLY A 199 -3.33 -23.48 15.16
CA GLY A 199 -2.83 -23.93 13.86
C GLY A 199 -3.91 -24.09 12.79
N GLU A 200 -5.06 -24.70 13.15
CA GLU A 200 -6.14 -24.93 12.18
C GLU A 200 -6.73 -23.60 11.65
N VAL A 201 -7.02 -22.67 12.54
CA VAL A 201 -7.64 -21.39 12.14
C VAL A 201 -6.64 -20.46 11.45
N LEU A 202 -5.34 -20.58 11.74
CA LEU A 202 -4.30 -19.81 11.04
C LEU A 202 -4.17 -20.18 9.56
N LYS A 203 -4.66 -21.34 9.11
CA LYS A 203 -4.69 -21.71 7.69
C LYS A 203 -5.50 -20.72 6.82
N HIS A 204 -6.41 -19.96 7.43
CA HIS A 204 -7.12 -18.88 6.74
C HIS A 204 -6.24 -17.66 6.46
N GLY A 205 -5.13 -17.48 7.15
CA GLY A 205 -4.20 -16.37 6.97
C GLY A 205 -3.27 -16.56 5.77
N THR A 206 -2.56 -15.50 5.38
CA THR A 206 -1.64 -15.52 4.24
C THR A 206 -0.18 -15.57 4.66
N LEU A 207 0.63 -16.29 3.88
CA LEU A 207 2.09 -16.31 3.93
C LEU A 207 2.59 -15.60 2.67
N THR A 208 3.25 -14.46 2.83
CA THR A 208 3.41 -13.54 1.71
C THR A 208 4.85 -13.35 1.30
N VAL A 209 5.13 -13.60 0.04
CA VAL A 209 6.38 -13.23 -0.63
C VAL A 209 6.27 -11.78 -1.08
N GLY A 210 7.27 -10.96 -0.80
CA GLY A 210 7.35 -9.59 -1.27
C GLY A 210 8.58 -9.34 -2.13
N PHE A 211 8.67 -8.18 -2.76
CA PHE A 211 9.84 -7.77 -3.54
C PHE A 211 10.05 -6.26 -3.48
N ILE A 212 11.31 -5.84 -3.70
CA ILE A 212 11.75 -4.46 -3.70
C ILE A 212 12.67 -4.22 -4.88
N GLY A 213 12.60 -3.04 -5.50
CA GLY A 213 13.59 -2.55 -6.44
C GLY A 213 13.48 -3.13 -7.85
N LEU A 214 12.27 -3.31 -8.38
CA LEU A 214 12.11 -3.79 -9.76
C LEU A 214 12.78 -2.85 -10.76
N ALA A 215 12.67 -1.55 -10.58
CA ALA A 215 13.29 -0.56 -11.47
C ALA A 215 14.82 -0.74 -11.53
N GLU A 216 15.48 -0.78 -10.38
CA GLU A 216 16.94 -0.96 -10.28
C GLU A 216 17.38 -2.35 -10.77
N THR A 217 16.53 -3.35 -10.59
CA THR A 217 16.74 -4.71 -11.14
C THR A 217 16.81 -4.67 -12.66
N LEU A 218 15.87 -4.00 -13.30
CA LEU A 218 15.82 -3.85 -14.74
C LEU A 218 17.02 -3.04 -15.27
N VAL A 219 17.40 -1.96 -14.57
CA VAL A 219 18.62 -1.22 -14.92
C VAL A 219 19.86 -2.10 -14.84
N ALA A 220 20.00 -2.92 -13.81
CA ALA A 220 21.14 -3.83 -13.66
C ALA A 220 21.18 -4.92 -14.73
N LEU A 221 20.04 -5.36 -15.25
CA LEU A 221 19.95 -6.41 -16.29
C LEU A 221 20.02 -5.86 -17.71
N THR A 222 19.44 -4.68 -17.97
CA THR A 222 19.21 -4.17 -19.34
C THR A 222 19.74 -2.77 -19.59
N GLY A 223 20.18 -2.06 -18.55
CA GLY A 223 20.60 -0.67 -18.62
C GLY A 223 19.47 0.36 -18.52
N LYS A 224 18.19 -0.06 -18.53
CA LYS A 224 17.01 0.83 -18.46
C LYS A 224 15.93 0.24 -17.58
N HIS A 225 15.21 1.09 -16.82
CA HIS A 225 14.04 0.62 -16.08
C HIS A 225 12.77 0.65 -16.95
N HIS A 226 11.68 0.09 -16.42
CA HIS A 226 10.41 -0.10 -17.14
C HIS A 226 9.69 1.22 -17.52
N GLY A 227 10.05 2.36 -16.93
CA GLY A 227 9.57 3.68 -17.39
C GLY A 227 10.27 4.19 -18.64
N GLU A 228 11.42 3.63 -18.99
CA GLU A 228 12.30 4.10 -20.10
C GLU A 228 12.22 3.21 -21.34
N SER A 229 11.83 1.93 -21.22
CA SER A 229 11.85 0.96 -22.31
C SER A 229 10.71 -0.05 -22.20
N GLU A 230 10.09 -0.35 -23.34
CA GLU A 230 9.03 -1.37 -23.44
C GLU A 230 9.59 -2.79 -23.22
N GLU A 231 10.82 -3.06 -23.63
CA GLU A 231 11.50 -4.32 -23.39
C GLU A 231 11.72 -4.54 -21.89
N SER A 232 12.14 -3.48 -21.18
CA SER A 232 12.29 -3.52 -19.73
C SER A 232 10.93 -3.69 -19.03
N GLN A 233 9.87 -3.05 -19.55
CA GLN A 233 8.51 -3.27 -19.03
C GLN A 233 8.07 -4.73 -19.20
N LYS A 234 8.29 -5.33 -20.38
CA LYS A 234 7.97 -6.75 -20.62
C LYS A 234 8.75 -7.67 -19.69
N LEU A 235 10.05 -7.41 -19.51
CA LEU A 235 10.88 -8.18 -18.57
C LEU A 235 10.41 -8.00 -17.12
N GLY A 236 10.04 -6.79 -16.71
CA GLY A 236 9.49 -6.50 -15.39
C GLY A 236 8.21 -7.28 -15.12
N LEU A 237 7.27 -7.30 -16.06
CA LEU A 237 6.03 -8.08 -15.96
C LEU A 237 6.36 -9.58 -15.86
N ARG A 238 7.26 -10.11 -16.70
CA ARG A 238 7.70 -11.49 -16.65
C ARG A 238 8.31 -11.88 -15.30
N ILE A 239 9.10 -11.00 -14.68
CA ILE A 239 9.69 -11.24 -13.35
C ILE A 239 8.59 -11.36 -12.29
N VAL A 240 7.64 -10.42 -12.26
CA VAL A 240 6.59 -10.40 -11.24
C VAL A 240 5.58 -11.53 -11.45
N GLU A 241 5.23 -11.84 -12.70
CA GLU A 241 4.41 -13.00 -13.06
C GLU A 241 5.06 -14.33 -12.63
N HIS A 242 6.37 -14.49 -12.86
CA HIS A 242 7.13 -15.65 -12.40
C HIS A 242 7.08 -15.81 -10.88
N MET A 243 7.28 -14.72 -10.13
CA MET A 243 7.15 -14.73 -8.67
C MET A 243 5.74 -15.10 -8.23
N ARG A 244 4.72 -14.58 -8.92
CA ARG A 244 3.33 -14.91 -8.63
C ARG A 244 3.06 -16.40 -8.86
N LYS A 245 3.46 -16.95 -10.01
CA LYS A 245 3.31 -18.37 -10.32
C LYS A 245 3.96 -19.25 -9.26
N ARG A 246 5.16 -18.89 -8.80
CA ARG A 246 5.86 -19.63 -7.73
C ARG A 246 5.07 -19.65 -6.42
N CYS A 247 4.41 -18.53 -6.07
CA CYS A 247 3.50 -18.48 -4.90
C CYS A 247 2.28 -19.39 -5.11
N ASP A 248 1.68 -19.38 -6.30
CA ASP A 248 0.53 -20.23 -6.62
C ASP A 248 0.90 -21.72 -6.58
N ASP A 249 2.06 -22.11 -7.11
CA ASP A 249 2.58 -23.48 -7.06
C ASP A 249 2.80 -23.95 -5.60
N GLU A 250 3.36 -23.08 -4.73
CA GLU A 250 3.56 -23.40 -3.32
C GLU A 250 2.22 -23.48 -2.56
N ALA A 251 1.27 -22.61 -2.89
CA ALA A 251 -0.07 -22.65 -2.33
C ALA A 251 -0.81 -23.96 -2.71
N ALA A 252 -0.68 -24.40 -3.96
CA ALA A 252 -1.25 -25.66 -4.42
C ALA A 252 -0.63 -26.87 -3.70
N LYS A 253 0.68 -26.86 -3.52
CA LYS A 253 1.44 -27.93 -2.84
C LYS A 253 1.12 -28.04 -1.36
N THR A 254 0.94 -26.91 -0.67
CA THR A 254 0.78 -26.87 0.80
C THR A 254 -0.66 -26.74 1.27
N HIS A 255 -1.59 -26.41 0.37
CA HIS A 255 -2.98 -26.02 0.66
C HIS A 255 -3.07 -24.81 1.63
N LEU A 256 -2.01 -23.98 1.70
CA LEU A 256 -1.98 -22.72 2.44
C LEU A 256 -2.05 -21.54 1.49
N ASN A 257 -2.25 -20.34 2.03
CA ASN A 257 -2.40 -19.12 1.24
C ASN A 257 -1.03 -18.44 1.01
N PHE A 258 -0.18 -19.03 0.15
CA PHE A 258 1.00 -18.32 -0.34
C PHE A 258 0.59 -17.26 -1.35
N THR A 259 1.10 -16.03 -1.19
CA THR A 259 0.67 -14.87 -1.96
C THR A 259 1.83 -13.94 -2.26
N LEU A 260 1.68 -13.06 -3.25
CA LEU A 260 2.69 -12.08 -3.64
C LEU A 260 2.23 -10.65 -3.32
N ILE A 261 3.07 -9.88 -2.61
CA ILE A 261 2.83 -8.47 -2.30
C ILE A 261 3.85 -7.55 -2.99
N ALA A 262 3.38 -6.43 -3.48
CA ALA A 262 4.21 -5.27 -3.77
C ALA A 262 4.64 -4.65 -2.44
N THR A 263 5.82 -5.00 -1.92
CA THR A 263 6.23 -4.69 -0.53
C THR A 263 6.13 -3.21 -0.19
N PRO A 264 5.49 -2.82 0.93
CA PRO A 264 5.59 -1.49 1.51
C PRO A 264 6.96 -1.35 2.20
N ALA A 265 7.96 -0.87 1.48
CA ALA A 265 9.37 -1.07 1.83
C ALA A 265 10.03 0.16 2.47
N GLU A 266 9.37 0.94 3.23
CA GLU A 266 9.87 2.16 3.89
C GLU A 266 11.39 2.11 4.23
N GLY A 267 11.77 1.79 5.46
CA GLY A 267 13.18 1.71 5.87
C GLY A 267 13.96 0.53 5.25
N LEU A 268 13.28 -0.52 4.77
CA LEU A 268 13.93 -1.69 4.19
C LEU A 268 14.56 -1.38 2.83
N SER A 269 13.97 -0.49 2.03
CA SER A 269 14.51 -0.07 0.73
C SER A 269 15.86 0.63 0.88
N GLY A 270 15.99 1.54 1.85
CA GLY A 270 17.26 2.19 2.20
C GLY A 270 18.29 1.22 2.78
N ARG A 271 17.86 0.30 3.64
CA ARG A 271 18.74 -0.73 4.20
C ARG A 271 19.33 -1.64 3.11
N PHE A 272 18.53 -2.05 2.14
CA PHE A 272 18.99 -2.92 1.06
C PHE A 272 20.04 -2.22 0.19
N VAL A 273 19.80 -0.99 -0.24
CA VAL A 273 20.78 -0.25 -1.05
C VAL A 273 22.08 0.01 -0.30
N ALA A 274 22.01 0.34 1.00
CA ALA A 274 23.20 0.56 1.82
C ALA A 274 24.08 -0.72 1.91
N LEU A 275 23.45 -1.88 2.12
CA LEU A 275 24.14 -3.16 2.16
C LEU A 275 24.74 -3.54 0.80
N ASP A 276 24.03 -3.27 -0.32
CA ASP A 276 24.50 -3.58 -1.66
C ASP A 276 25.61 -2.64 -2.09
N ARG A 277 25.50 -1.34 -1.77
CA ARG A 277 26.56 -0.36 -2.00
C ARG A 277 27.85 -0.72 -1.25
N LYS A 278 27.74 -1.18 0.00
CA LYS A 278 28.89 -1.64 0.79
C LYS A 278 29.56 -2.84 0.14
N LYS A 279 28.80 -3.76 -0.49
CA LYS A 279 29.30 -5.01 -1.02
C LYS A 279 29.78 -4.91 -2.47
N TYR A 280 29.11 -4.15 -3.31
CA TYR A 280 29.32 -4.10 -4.75
C TYR A 280 29.78 -2.73 -5.25
N GLY A 281 29.89 -1.74 -4.36
CA GLY A 281 30.21 -0.35 -4.72
C GLY A 281 29.02 0.43 -5.26
N VAL A 282 29.30 1.63 -5.74
CA VAL A 282 28.31 2.49 -6.37
C VAL A 282 28.12 2.09 -7.83
N ILE A 283 26.92 1.66 -8.17
CA ILE A 283 26.52 1.28 -9.52
C ILE A 283 25.46 2.29 -9.99
N LYS A 284 25.77 3.03 -11.07
CA LYS A 284 24.91 4.08 -11.61
C LYS A 284 23.53 3.54 -11.97
N GLY A 285 22.47 4.21 -11.49
CA GLY A 285 21.08 3.83 -11.70
C GLY A 285 20.63 2.62 -10.89
N VAL A 286 21.51 2.04 -10.04
CA VAL A 286 21.18 0.88 -9.19
C VAL A 286 21.45 1.19 -7.72
N THR A 287 22.73 1.42 -7.33
CA THR A 287 23.07 1.65 -5.91
C THR A 287 23.54 3.07 -5.62
N ASP A 288 23.39 4.00 -6.53
CA ASP A 288 23.85 5.39 -6.43
C ASP A 288 22.88 6.31 -5.68
N ARG A 289 21.70 5.81 -5.30
CA ARG A 289 20.68 6.55 -4.53
C ARG A 289 20.51 6.00 -3.12
N GLU A 290 19.83 6.74 -2.26
CA GLU A 290 19.69 6.40 -0.83
C GLU A 290 18.67 5.27 -0.57
N TYR A 291 17.83 4.91 -1.55
CA TYR A 291 16.84 3.83 -1.45
C TYR A 291 16.57 3.21 -2.81
N TYR A 292 16.13 1.96 -2.81
CA TYR A 292 15.54 1.31 -3.99
C TYR A 292 14.08 1.71 -4.15
N ALA A 293 13.59 1.72 -5.39
CA ALA A 293 12.18 1.92 -5.67
C ALA A 293 11.33 0.85 -4.95
N ASN A 294 10.20 1.28 -4.39
CA ASN A 294 9.26 0.36 -3.76
C ASN A 294 8.67 -0.56 -4.82
N SER A 295 8.80 -1.88 -4.59
CA SER A 295 8.17 -2.91 -5.42
C SER A 295 8.33 -2.66 -6.93
N PHE A 296 7.21 -2.49 -7.66
CA PHE A 296 7.15 -2.26 -9.10
C PHE A 296 7.06 -0.78 -9.51
N HIS A 297 7.11 0.17 -8.57
CA HIS A 297 6.91 1.57 -8.93
C HIS A 297 7.96 2.08 -9.90
N VAL A 298 7.51 2.90 -10.85
CA VAL A 298 8.40 3.77 -11.60
C VAL A 298 9.07 4.72 -10.59
N PRO A 299 10.40 4.89 -10.64
CA PRO A 299 11.10 5.72 -9.67
C PRO A 299 10.54 7.14 -9.60
N VAL A 300 10.31 7.65 -8.38
CA VAL A 300 9.71 8.97 -8.15
C VAL A 300 10.54 10.13 -8.74
N TYR A 301 11.83 9.95 -8.89
CA TYR A 301 12.71 10.94 -9.53
C TYR A 301 12.65 10.95 -11.05
N PHE A 302 12.01 9.95 -11.67
CA PHE A 302 11.90 9.87 -13.13
C PHE A 302 10.75 10.77 -13.60
N PRO A 303 11.03 11.72 -14.52
CA PRO A 303 10.00 12.62 -15.02
C PRO A 303 9.03 11.86 -15.95
N ILE A 304 7.86 11.57 -15.45
CA ILE A 304 6.81 10.84 -16.17
C ILE A 304 5.45 11.50 -15.95
N LYS A 305 4.62 11.51 -16.99
CA LYS A 305 3.24 11.98 -16.88
C LYS A 305 2.39 11.00 -16.07
N ALA A 306 1.48 11.50 -15.24
CA ALA A 306 0.59 10.71 -14.38
C ALA A 306 -0.08 9.55 -15.13
N PHE A 307 -0.72 9.82 -16.26
CA PHE A 307 -1.39 8.80 -17.07
C PHE A 307 -0.43 7.69 -17.55
N ARG A 308 0.78 8.08 -18.00
CA ARG A 308 1.76 7.08 -18.43
C ARG A 308 2.28 6.22 -17.28
N LYS A 309 2.47 6.81 -16.09
CA LYS A 309 2.83 6.05 -14.89
C LYS A 309 1.75 5.03 -14.54
N ILE A 310 0.47 5.43 -14.52
CA ILE A 310 -0.65 4.54 -14.27
C ILE A 310 -0.68 3.38 -15.28
N GLU A 311 -0.51 3.65 -16.59
CA GLU A 311 -0.48 2.61 -17.63
C GLU A 311 0.63 1.59 -17.41
N LEU A 312 1.80 2.03 -16.95
CA LEU A 312 2.94 1.14 -16.69
C LEU A 312 2.77 0.31 -15.42
N GLU A 313 2.17 0.88 -14.37
CA GLU A 313 2.03 0.23 -13.08
C GLU A 313 0.78 -0.68 -12.98
N ALA A 314 -0.33 -0.31 -13.63
CA ALA A 314 -1.59 -1.04 -13.54
C ALA A 314 -1.50 -2.55 -13.83
N PRO A 315 -0.75 -3.03 -14.83
CA PRO A 315 -0.65 -4.47 -15.12
C PRO A 315 -0.05 -5.30 -13.98
N TYR A 316 0.80 -4.72 -13.12
CA TYR A 316 1.40 -5.42 -11.97
C TYR A 316 0.40 -5.74 -10.87
N HIS A 317 -0.71 -5.00 -10.79
CA HIS A 317 -1.73 -5.19 -9.76
C HIS A 317 -2.38 -6.58 -9.85
N SER A 318 -2.57 -7.12 -11.04
CA SER A 318 -3.13 -8.46 -11.25
C SER A 318 -2.26 -9.58 -10.70
N PHE A 319 -0.93 -9.39 -10.67
CA PHE A 319 0.01 -10.38 -10.15
C PHE A 319 0.19 -10.29 -8.63
N THR A 320 -0.02 -9.12 -8.03
CA THR A 320 0.26 -8.87 -6.60
C THR A 320 -0.99 -9.02 -5.75
N ASN A 321 -1.47 -10.27 -5.61
CA ASN A 321 -2.74 -10.62 -4.96
C ASN A 321 -2.77 -10.39 -3.44
N ALA A 322 -1.61 -10.23 -2.79
CA ALA A 322 -1.51 -9.87 -1.38
C ALA A 322 -1.49 -8.36 -1.13
N GLY A 323 -1.44 -7.56 -2.18
CA GLY A 323 -1.54 -6.12 -2.07
C GLY A 323 -0.59 -5.35 -2.97
N HIS A 324 -1.05 -4.18 -3.32
CA HIS A 324 -0.42 -3.24 -4.25
C HIS A 324 -1.01 -1.84 -4.04
N ILE A 325 -0.35 -0.85 -4.56
CA ILE A 325 -0.88 0.51 -4.70
C ILE A 325 -0.16 1.20 -5.87
N THR A 326 -0.85 2.07 -6.58
CA THR A 326 -0.22 3.04 -7.49
C THR A 326 -0.32 4.43 -6.88
N TYR A 327 0.82 5.08 -6.71
CA TYR A 327 0.92 6.48 -6.31
C TYR A 327 1.12 7.37 -7.53
N VAL A 328 0.34 8.44 -7.61
CA VAL A 328 0.58 9.53 -8.57
C VAL A 328 1.03 10.75 -7.77
N GLU A 329 2.20 11.26 -8.07
CA GLU A 329 2.75 12.46 -7.47
C GLU A 329 2.35 13.66 -8.31
N LEU A 330 1.65 14.64 -7.71
CA LEU A 330 1.27 15.90 -8.33
C LEU A 330 1.98 17.07 -7.65
N ASP A 331 2.39 18.03 -8.44
CA ASP A 331 2.91 19.29 -7.93
C ASP A 331 1.78 20.31 -7.70
N GLY A 332 1.96 21.14 -6.68
CA GLY A 332 1.07 22.26 -6.41
C GLY A 332 -0.20 21.92 -5.64
N ASP A 333 -1.15 22.85 -5.64
CA ASP A 333 -2.39 22.78 -4.88
C ASP A 333 -3.50 22.11 -5.68
N THR A 334 -3.73 20.86 -5.40
CA THR A 334 -4.74 19.99 -6.06
C THR A 334 -6.17 20.49 -5.87
N CYS A 335 -6.45 21.25 -4.79
CA CYS A 335 -7.78 21.84 -4.56
C CYS A 335 -8.18 22.86 -5.64
N LYS A 336 -7.20 23.42 -6.37
CA LYS A 336 -7.47 24.39 -7.44
C LYS A 336 -7.99 23.78 -8.73
N ASN A 337 -7.86 22.46 -8.89
CA ASN A 337 -8.34 21.74 -10.07
C ASN A 337 -8.85 20.34 -9.72
N LEU A 338 -10.02 20.30 -9.09
CA LEU A 338 -10.68 19.06 -8.66
C LEU A 338 -11.11 18.19 -9.87
N GLU A 339 -11.38 18.79 -11.03
CA GLU A 339 -11.72 18.05 -12.24
C GLU A 339 -10.51 17.23 -12.74
N ALA A 340 -9.33 17.83 -12.76
CA ALA A 340 -8.11 17.09 -13.10
C ALA A 340 -7.80 15.98 -12.08
N PHE A 341 -8.01 16.26 -10.79
CA PHE A 341 -7.85 15.26 -9.74
C PHE A 341 -8.77 14.05 -9.96
N GLU A 342 -10.06 14.30 -10.16
CA GLU A 342 -11.05 13.25 -10.45
C GLU A 342 -10.71 12.49 -11.73
N THR A 343 -10.27 13.19 -12.78
CA THR A 343 -9.86 12.57 -14.05
C THR A 343 -8.76 11.53 -13.84
N ILE A 344 -7.79 11.80 -12.96
CA ILE A 344 -6.73 10.84 -12.62
C ILE A 344 -7.31 9.63 -11.89
N ILE A 345 -8.22 9.82 -10.93
CA ILE A 345 -8.89 8.71 -10.23
C ILE A 345 -9.69 7.83 -11.21
N ARG A 346 -10.44 8.46 -12.13
CA ARG A 346 -11.17 7.74 -13.17
C ARG A 346 -10.24 6.97 -14.10
N PHE A 347 -9.11 7.55 -14.46
CA PHE A 347 -8.13 6.86 -15.29
C PHE A 347 -7.50 5.66 -14.59
N MET A 348 -7.28 5.72 -13.27
CA MET A 348 -6.87 4.55 -12.49
C MET A 348 -7.91 3.42 -12.57
N HIS A 349 -9.19 3.76 -12.40
CA HIS A 349 -10.30 2.82 -12.55
C HIS A 349 -10.29 2.18 -13.95
N ASP A 350 -10.25 2.99 -15.00
CA ASP A 350 -10.31 2.54 -16.40
C ASP A 350 -9.14 1.64 -16.81
N LYS A 351 -7.99 1.83 -16.17
CA LYS A 351 -6.79 0.99 -16.39
C LYS A 351 -6.73 -0.26 -15.52
N GLY A 352 -7.73 -0.49 -14.67
CA GLY A 352 -7.80 -1.68 -13.83
C GLY A 352 -6.84 -1.67 -12.63
N VAL A 353 -6.47 -0.48 -12.14
CA VAL A 353 -5.77 -0.35 -10.86
C VAL A 353 -6.67 -0.87 -9.75
N GLY A 354 -6.14 -1.67 -8.83
CA GLY A 354 -6.92 -2.19 -7.70
C GLY A 354 -6.97 -1.22 -6.51
N TYR A 355 -5.91 -0.47 -6.31
CA TYR A 355 -5.78 0.49 -5.22
C TYR A 355 -4.82 1.61 -5.62
N GLY A 356 -5.24 2.84 -5.42
CA GLY A 356 -4.47 4.01 -5.85
C GLY A 356 -4.58 5.19 -4.89
N SER A 357 -3.59 6.07 -4.96
CA SER A 357 -3.52 7.30 -4.18
C SER A 357 -2.87 8.40 -5.00
N ILE A 358 -3.26 9.64 -4.72
CA ILE A 358 -2.62 10.82 -5.28
C ILE A 358 -1.89 11.54 -4.15
N ASN A 359 -0.57 11.65 -4.29
CA ASN A 359 0.27 12.42 -3.39
C ASN A 359 0.44 13.83 -3.94
N HIS A 360 0.34 14.81 -3.06
CA HIS A 360 0.57 16.21 -3.38
C HIS A 360 1.22 16.91 -2.18
N PRO A 361 1.89 18.06 -2.37
CA PRO A 361 2.49 18.80 -1.28
C PRO A 361 1.46 19.19 -0.23
N LEU A 362 1.72 18.84 1.02
CA LEU A 362 0.93 19.20 2.19
C LEU A 362 1.88 19.63 3.31
N ASP A 363 2.45 20.82 3.15
CA ASP A 363 3.41 21.37 4.09
C ASP A 363 2.69 21.98 5.29
N ARG A 364 3.38 21.99 6.43
CA ARG A 364 2.92 22.67 7.63
C ARG A 364 3.99 23.59 8.17
N ASP A 365 3.66 24.86 8.32
CA ASP A 365 4.53 25.78 9.04
C ASP A 365 4.42 25.55 10.55
N PRO A 366 5.53 25.20 11.25
CA PRO A 366 5.51 24.86 12.67
C PRO A 366 5.26 26.08 13.57
N VAL A 367 5.41 27.30 13.08
CA VAL A 367 5.27 28.54 13.84
C VAL A 367 3.85 29.05 13.80
N CYS A 368 3.27 29.23 12.59
CA CYS A 368 1.94 29.81 12.45
C CYS A 368 0.84 28.77 12.26
N GLY A 369 1.21 27.48 12.10
CA GLY A 369 0.25 26.39 11.88
C GLY A 369 -0.42 26.40 10.50
N TYR A 370 0.13 27.15 9.53
CA TYR A 370 -0.36 27.09 8.15
C TYR A 370 -0.20 25.67 7.60
N VAL A 371 -1.24 25.19 6.92
CA VAL A 371 -1.23 23.90 6.22
C VAL A 371 -1.57 24.16 4.76
N GLY A 372 -0.77 23.64 3.84
CA GLY A 372 -0.90 23.82 2.41
C GLY A 372 0.46 23.81 1.70
N VAL A 373 0.52 24.25 0.46
CA VAL A 373 1.77 24.31 -0.31
C VAL A 373 2.65 25.44 0.19
N ILE A 374 3.88 25.12 0.62
CA ILE A 374 4.91 26.08 1.02
C ILE A 374 6.10 25.95 0.07
N ASN A 375 6.14 26.82 -0.94
CA ASN A 375 7.25 26.89 -1.90
C ASN A 375 8.36 27.79 -1.37
N GLY A 376 9.19 27.27 -0.46
CA GLY A 376 10.35 27.99 0.12
C GLY A 376 10.00 29.11 1.10
N GLN A 377 8.77 29.64 1.11
CA GLN A 377 8.33 30.67 2.06
C GLN A 377 6.87 30.48 2.45
N CYS A 378 6.59 30.46 3.76
CA CYS A 378 5.22 30.31 4.28
C CYS A 378 4.34 31.50 3.83
N PRO A 379 3.21 31.25 3.13
CA PRO A 379 2.34 32.32 2.63
C PRO A 379 1.59 33.07 3.75
N ARG A 380 1.52 32.50 4.97
CA ARG A 380 0.84 33.12 6.11
C ARG A 380 1.75 34.02 6.96
N CYS A 381 2.95 33.54 7.30
CA CYS A 381 3.86 34.25 8.21
C CYS A 381 5.16 34.69 7.59
N GLY A 382 5.44 34.36 6.34
CA GLY A 382 6.66 34.77 5.63
C GLY A 382 7.93 34.00 6.03
N ARG A 383 7.88 33.00 6.94
CA ARG A 383 9.03 32.19 7.33
C ARG A 383 9.59 31.45 6.13
N LYS A 384 10.90 31.48 5.95
CA LYS A 384 11.59 30.77 4.87
C LYS A 384 11.91 29.33 5.28
N GLU A 385 11.93 28.47 4.29
CA GLU A 385 12.37 27.08 4.49
C GLU A 385 13.82 27.05 4.98
N GLY A 386 14.13 26.18 5.97
CA GLY A 386 15.44 26.11 6.59
C GLY A 386 15.74 27.16 7.67
N GLU A 387 14.90 28.19 7.85
CA GLU A 387 15.03 29.09 9.00
C GLU A 387 14.78 28.32 10.30
N ALA A 388 15.81 28.32 11.18
CA ALA A 388 15.69 27.71 12.49
C ALA A 388 14.57 28.38 13.30
N VAL A 389 13.71 27.59 13.91
CA VAL A 389 12.72 28.08 14.86
C VAL A 389 13.46 28.56 16.10
N SER A 390 13.31 29.84 16.48
CA SER A 390 14.00 30.39 17.63
C SER A 390 13.64 29.61 18.90
N GLN A 391 14.59 29.56 19.87
CA GLN A 391 14.37 28.92 21.17
C GLN A 391 13.14 29.49 21.90
N GLU A 392 12.85 30.75 21.67
CA GLU A 392 11.70 31.47 22.23
C GLU A 392 10.39 30.99 21.61
N THR A 393 10.37 30.82 20.28
CA THR A 393 9.23 30.25 19.55
C THR A 393 9.01 28.78 19.95
N LEU A 394 10.06 27.99 20.12
CA LEU A 394 9.96 26.60 20.61
C LEU A 394 9.39 26.54 22.03
N LYS A 395 9.78 27.47 22.92
CA LYS A 395 9.21 27.58 24.28
C LYS A 395 7.74 27.94 24.23
N MET A 396 7.34 28.85 23.36
CA MET A 396 5.95 29.25 23.17
C MET A 396 5.11 28.07 22.61
N LEU A 397 5.62 27.37 21.62
CA LEU A 397 4.97 26.18 21.05
C LEU A 397 4.81 25.07 22.08
N ARG A 398 5.83 24.78 22.91
CA ARG A 398 5.76 23.81 24.01
C ARG A 398 4.73 24.18 25.08
N ARG A 399 4.55 25.46 25.38
CA ARG A 399 3.49 25.93 26.30
C ARG A 399 2.10 25.74 25.68
N LYS A 400 1.96 26.02 24.39
CA LYS A 400 0.67 25.90 23.67
C LYS A 400 0.31 24.44 23.36
N TYR A 401 1.31 23.56 23.20
CA TYR A 401 1.14 22.15 22.83
C TYR A 401 2.03 21.26 23.73
N PRO A 402 1.61 21.00 24.99
CA PRO A 402 2.45 20.28 25.97
C PRO A 402 2.76 18.82 25.60
N HIS A 403 2.02 18.24 24.65
CA HIS A 403 2.20 16.85 24.18
C HIS A 403 2.97 16.72 22.85
N MET A 404 3.60 17.80 22.39
CA MET A 404 4.40 17.76 21.16
C MET A 404 5.60 16.82 21.32
N PRO A 405 5.79 15.80 20.44
CA PRO A 405 6.96 14.92 20.54
C PRO A 405 8.28 15.66 20.38
N ASN A 406 9.35 15.17 21.00
CA ASN A 406 10.71 15.73 20.94
C ASN A 406 11.41 15.58 19.56
N CYS A 407 10.69 15.33 18.49
CA CYS A 407 11.22 15.08 17.15
C CYS A 407 11.62 16.33 16.34
N CYS A 408 11.59 17.52 16.96
CA CYS A 408 12.14 18.76 16.39
C CYS A 408 13.46 19.11 17.08
N ARG A 409 14.45 18.21 17.05
CA ARG A 409 15.85 18.51 17.38
C ARG A 409 16.64 18.70 16.11
#